data_ea50b49b06da4a4644a2288d0dce998a
#
_entry.id   ea50b49b06da4a4644a2288d0dce998a
#
_cell.length_a   1.000
_cell.length_b   1.000
_cell.length_c   1.000
_cell.angle_alpha   90.00
_cell.angle_beta   90.00
_cell.angle_gamma   90.00
#
_symmetry.space_group_name_H-M   'P 1'
#
loop_
_entity.id
_entity.type
_entity.pdbx_description
1 polymer ?
#
loop_
_entity_poly.entity_id
_entity_poly.type
_entity_poly.pdbx_seq_one_letter_code
_entity_poly.pdbx_strand_id
1 'polypeptide(L)'
;MGAHTFLYQRTGGRLGHTLPGVPGKMLLLDHVGAKSGVKRTSPLLYVRDGVDLVVVASKGGYPKHPAWYHNLMANPDTTVQVKGERIPVHARVAKPEERDRLWALAVKGYHGYDDYAARSKGREIPLVVLEPR
;
A
#
# COMPACT_ATOMS: atom_id res chain seq x y z
N MET A 1 -7.25 2.25 -12.84
CA MET A 1 -5.84 1.97 -13.14
C MET A 1 -5.46 2.75 -14.36
N GLY A 2 -4.26 3.19 -14.44
CA GLY A 2 -3.85 4.03 -15.53
C GLY A 2 -2.66 3.45 -16.29
N ALA A 3 -2.07 4.28 -17.15
CA ALA A 3 -0.87 3.92 -17.91
C ALA A 3 0.29 3.49 -17.01
N HIS A 4 0.39 4.05 -15.81
CA HIS A 4 1.44 3.68 -14.84
C HIS A 4 1.37 2.18 -14.49
N THR A 5 0.19 1.66 -14.17
CA THR A 5 0.02 0.23 -13.84
C THR A 5 0.39 -0.65 -15.03
N PHE A 6 -0.04 -0.25 -16.24
CA PHE A 6 0.28 -0.97 -17.47
C PHE A 6 1.80 -1.05 -17.70
N LEU A 7 2.50 0.08 -17.58
CA LEU A 7 3.95 0.14 -17.76
C LEU A 7 4.68 -0.70 -16.71
N TYR A 8 4.23 -0.66 -15.47
CA TYR A 8 4.82 -1.45 -14.41
C TYR A 8 4.72 -2.95 -14.73
N GLN A 9 3.54 -3.41 -15.13
CA GLN A 9 3.33 -4.83 -15.45
C GLN A 9 4.14 -5.28 -16.65
N ARG A 10 4.20 -4.47 -17.72
CA ARG A 10 4.91 -4.83 -18.95
C ARG A 10 6.42 -4.88 -18.78
N THR A 11 6.96 -4.00 -17.95
CA THR A 11 8.43 -3.87 -17.79
C THR A 11 8.96 -4.61 -16.56
N GLY A 12 8.13 -5.35 -15.84
CA GLY A 12 8.53 -5.99 -14.59
C GLY A 12 8.89 -4.98 -13.51
N GLY A 13 8.28 -3.80 -13.56
CA GLY A 13 8.47 -2.76 -12.56
C GLY A 13 9.60 -1.79 -12.85
N ARG A 14 10.34 -1.94 -13.96
CA ARG A 14 11.47 -1.05 -14.25
C ARG A 14 11.06 0.41 -14.40
N LEU A 15 9.96 0.69 -15.09
CA LEU A 15 9.51 2.05 -15.38
C LEU A 15 8.55 2.60 -14.34
N GLY A 16 7.92 1.74 -13.54
CA GLY A 16 6.90 2.17 -12.60
C GLY A 16 7.27 2.07 -11.14
N HIS A 17 8.41 1.45 -10.82
CA HIS A 17 8.79 1.19 -9.43
C HIS A 17 9.11 2.47 -8.67
N THR A 18 9.73 3.44 -9.30
CA THR A 18 10.01 4.76 -8.73
C THR A 18 9.55 5.82 -9.72
N LEU A 19 8.63 6.69 -9.32
CA LEU A 19 8.12 7.77 -10.15
C LEU A 19 8.95 9.04 -9.95
N PRO A 20 9.28 9.78 -11.04
CA PRO A 20 9.89 11.10 -10.89
C PRO A 20 9.01 12.02 -10.05
N GLY A 21 9.62 12.70 -9.08
CA GLY A 21 8.92 13.64 -8.21
C GLY A 21 8.08 13.01 -7.12
N VAL A 22 7.98 11.68 -7.08
CA VAL A 22 7.29 10.96 -6.00
C VAL A 22 8.34 10.20 -5.20
N PRO A 23 8.65 10.61 -3.97
CA PRO A 23 9.61 9.87 -3.14
C PRO A 23 9.03 8.52 -2.73
N GLY A 24 9.91 7.53 -2.60
CA GLY A 24 9.53 6.18 -2.17
C GLY A 24 9.40 5.20 -3.33
N LYS A 25 9.17 3.96 -2.99
CA LYS A 25 9.07 2.83 -3.92
C LYS A 25 7.63 2.36 -4.01
N MET A 26 7.23 1.85 -5.17
CA MET A 26 5.85 1.43 -5.42
C MET A 26 5.76 -0.07 -5.63
N LEU A 27 4.63 -0.63 -5.21
CA LEU A 27 4.22 -1.99 -5.55
C LEU A 27 2.85 -1.94 -6.22
N LEU A 28 2.47 -3.03 -6.87
CA LEU A 28 1.11 -3.24 -7.34
C LEU A 28 0.42 -4.22 -6.38
N LEU A 29 -0.70 -3.79 -5.82
CA LEU A 29 -1.52 -4.62 -4.94
C LEU A 29 -2.73 -5.14 -5.70
N ASP A 30 -2.87 -6.45 -5.77
CA ASP A 30 -4.10 -7.07 -6.24
C ASP A 30 -5.11 -7.08 -5.09
N HIS A 31 -6.36 -6.72 -5.38
CA HIS A 31 -7.43 -6.79 -4.39
C HIS A 31 -8.76 -7.09 -5.08
N VAL A 32 -9.71 -7.58 -4.29
CA VAL A 32 -11.01 -7.98 -4.79
C VAL A 32 -12.07 -7.12 -4.12
N GLY A 33 -12.97 -6.55 -4.91
CA GLY A 33 -14.05 -5.72 -4.39
C GLY A 33 -14.84 -6.44 -3.31
N ALA A 34 -14.98 -5.83 -2.13
CA ALA A 34 -15.65 -6.44 -0.99
C ALA A 34 -17.13 -6.77 -1.28
N LYS A 35 -17.76 -5.96 -2.13
CA LYS A 35 -19.15 -6.15 -2.53
C LYS A 35 -19.31 -6.76 -3.91
N SER A 36 -18.49 -6.32 -4.88
CA SER A 36 -18.64 -6.71 -6.27
C SER A 36 -17.94 -8.00 -6.64
N GLY A 37 -16.90 -8.42 -5.88
CA GLY A 37 -16.05 -9.54 -6.24
C GLY A 37 -15.13 -9.29 -7.43
N VAL A 38 -15.09 -8.07 -7.94
CA VAL A 38 -14.30 -7.72 -9.13
C VAL A 38 -12.84 -7.55 -8.74
N LYS A 39 -11.94 -8.19 -9.49
CA LYS A 39 -10.49 -8.05 -9.29
C LYS A 39 -10.02 -6.69 -9.75
N ARG A 40 -9.14 -6.07 -8.94
CA ARG A 40 -8.54 -4.77 -9.22
C ARG A 40 -7.06 -4.82 -8.87
N THR A 41 -6.30 -3.87 -9.40
CA THR A 41 -4.88 -3.69 -9.07
C THR A 41 -4.63 -2.21 -8.81
N SER A 42 -3.97 -1.90 -7.70
CA SER A 42 -3.67 -0.51 -7.33
C SER A 42 -2.18 -0.32 -7.09
N PRO A 43 -1.57 0.75 -7.63
CA PRO A 43 -0.19 1.10 -7.29
C PRO A 43 -0.15 1.80 -5.93
N LEU A 44 0.73 1.34 -5.06
CA LEU A 44 0.87 1.88 -3.70
C LEU A 44 2.34 2.08 -3.36
N LEU A 45 2.63 3.14 -2.61
CA LEU A 45 3.93 3.31 -1.98
C LEU A 45 4.07 2.29 -0.85
N TYR A 46 5.27 1.77 -0.66
CA TYR A 46 5.54 0.81 0.41
C TYR A 46 6.90 1.04 1.04
N VAL A 47 7.06 0.53 2.25
CA VAL A 47 8.36 0.41 2.90
C VAL A 47 8.53 -1.04 3.37
N ARG A 48 9.78 -1.45 3.55
CA ARG A 48 10.08 -2.81 4.02
C ARG A 48 10.31 -2.80 5.53
N ASP A 49 9.82 -3.86 6.18
CA ASP A 49 10.10 -4.17 7.57
C ASP A 49 10.55 -5.64 7.61
N GLY A 50 11.86 -5.88 7.50
CA GLY A 50 12.37 -7.24 7.33
C GLY A 50 11.86 -7.85 6.03
N VAL A 51 11.14 -8.97 6.13
CA VAL A 51 10.52 -9.64 4.98
C VAL A 51 9.14 -9.10 4.68
N ASP A 52 8.55 -8.32 5.60
CA ASP A 52 7.22 -7.77 5.43
C ASP A 52 7.24 -6.48 4.61
N LEU A 53 6.14 -6.20 3.95
CA LEU A 53 5.92 -4.95 3.24
C LEU A 53 4.84 -4.16 3.99
N VAL A 54 5.04 -2.85 4.13
CA VAL A 54 4.10 -1.99 4.87
C VAL A 54 3.57 -0.92 3.93
N VAL A 55 2.26 -0.81 3.86
CA VAL A 55 1.56 0.22 3.08
C VAL A 55 0.68 1.05 4.00
N VAL A 56 0.44 2.30 3.63
CA VAL A 56 -0.29 3.26 4.44
C VAL A 56 -1.61 3.58 3.75
N ALA A 57 -2.72 3.36 4.45
CA ALA A 57 -4.07 3.59 3.91
C ALA A 57 -4.48 5.05 4.07
N SER A 58 -3.66 5.97 3.53
CA SER A 58 -3.83 7.41 3.73
C SER A 58 -4.88 8.05 2.82
N LYS A 59 -5.05 7.55 1.61
CA LYS A 59 -5.90 8.16 0.57
C LYS A 59 -5.65 9.66 0.43
N GLY A 60 -4.37 10.09 0.48
CA GLY A 60 -3.99 11.49 0.37
C GLY A 60 -4.48 12.36 1.52
N GLY A 61 -4.78 11.78 2.67
CA GLY A 61 -5.26 12.50 3.85
C GLY A 61 -6.77 12.74 3.88
N TYR A 62 -7.54 12.12 2.99
CA TYR A 62 -9.00 12.20 3.03
C TYR A 62 -9.55 11.56 4.31
N PRO A 63 -10.73 12.03 4.81
CA PRO A 63 -11.30 11.49 6.06
C PRO A 63 -11.81 10.04 5.94
N LYS A 64 -11.91 9.49 4.74
CA LYS A 64 -12.36 8.11 4.51
C LYS A 64 -11.20 7.21 4.12
N HIS A 65 -11.27 5.95 4.50
CA HIS A 65 -10.28 4.97 4.08
C HIS A 65 -10.38 4.70 2.57
N PRO A 66 -9.25 4.37 1.89
CA PRO A 66 -9.29 4.01 0.48
C PRO A 66 -10.03 2.69 0.25
N ALA A 67 -10.60 2.54 -0.95
CA ALA A 67 -11.37 1.34 -1.30
C ALA A 67 -10.55 0.05 -1.16
N TRP A 68 -9.26 0.07 -1.54
CA TRP A 68 -8.41 -1.11 -1.45
C TRP A 68 -8.25 -1.60 -0.01
N TYR A 69 -8.29 -0.69 0.96
CA TYR A 69 -8.22 -1.06 2.37
C TYR A 69 -9.41 -1.92 2.76
N HIS A 70 -10.63 -1.49 2.43
CA HIS A 70 -11.84 -2.26 2.72
C HIS A 70 -11.85 -3.61 2.01
N ASN A 71 -11.43 -3.61 0.74
CA ASN A 71 -11.33 -4.83 -0.05
C ASN A 71 -10.33 -5.83 0.57
N LEU A 72 -9.21 -5.32 1.02
CA LEU A 72 -8.15 -6.14 1.62
C LEU A 72 -8.57 -6.69 2.98
N MET A 73 -9.31 -5.91 3.78
CA MET A 73 -9.81 -6.40 5.07
C MET A 73 -10.84 -7.51 4.88
N ALA A 74 -11.63 -7.46 3.81
CA ALA A 74 -12.60 -8.52 3.48
C ALA A 74 -11.90 -9.76 2.91
N ASN A 75 -10.81 -9.61 2.17
CA ASN A 75 -10.08 -10.67 1.51
C ASN A 75 -8.57 -10.48 1.71
N PRO A 76 -8.02 -10.85 2.88
CA PRO A 76 -6.65 -10.49 3.27
C PRO A 76 -5.56 -11.28 2.55
N ASP A 77 -5.87 -12.43 1.99
CA ASP A 77 -4.89 -13.20 1.23
C ASP A 77 -4.91 -12.75 -0.21
N THR A 78 -3.78 -12.24 -0.68
CA THR A 78 -3.67 -11.70 -2.02
C THR A 78 -2.24 -11.79 -2.54
N THR A 79 -1.94 -11.05 -3.59
CA THR A 79 -0.60 -11.01 -4.22
C THR A 79 -0.23 -9.57 -4.49
N VAL A 80 1.05 -9.26 -4.28
CA VAL A 80 1.63 -7.99 -4.69
C VAL A 80 2.70 -8.23 -5.74
N GLN A 81 2.96 -7.24 -6.57
CA GLN A 81 4.07 -7.25 -7.50
C GLN A 81 5.06 -6.17 -7.12
N VAL A 82 6.30 -6.59 -6.86
CA VAL A 82 7.42 -5.69 -6.57
C VAL A 82 8.44 -5.91 -7.68
N LYS A 83 8.61 -4.89 -8.53
CA LYS A 83 9.38 -5.02 -9.79
C LYS A 83 8.80 -6.17 -10.62
N GLY A 84 9.58 -7.17 -10.97
CA GLY A 84 9.11 -8.33 -11.74
C GLY A 84 8.64 -9.51 -10.90
N GLU A 85 8.68 -9.39 -9.58
CA GLU A 85 8.39 -10.49 -8.67
C GLU A 85 6.96 -10.39 -8.13
N ARG A 86 6.22 -11.49 -8.24
CA ARG A 86 4.88 -11.60 -7.66
C ARG A 86 4.98 -12.36 -6.35
N ILE A 87 4.51 -11.73 -5.27
CA ILE A 87 4.67 -12.25 -3.91
C ILE A 87 3.30 -12.45 -3.30
N PRO A 88 2.91 -13.71 -2.99
CA PRO A 88 1.70 -13.97 -2.21
C PRO A 88 1.87 -13.42 -0.80
N VAL A 89 0.85 -12.72 -0.30
CA VAL A 89 0.90 -12.09 1.02
C VAL A 89 -0.41 -12.30 1.78
N HIS A 90 -0.33 -12.17 3.10
CA HIS A 90 -1.47 -12.04 4.00
C HIS A 90 -1.44 -10.66 4.60
N ALA A 91 -2.54 -9.93 4.47
CA ALA A 91 -2.64 -8.56 4.97
C ALA A 91 -3.22 -8.52 6.37
N ARG A 92 -2.64 -7.68 7.23
CA ARG A 92 -3.19 -7.39 8.56
C ARG A 92 -2.92 -5.94 8.91
N VAL A 93 -3.77 -5.39 9.77
CA VAL A 93 -3.52 -4.06 10.32
C VAL A 93 -2.42 -4.14 11.38
N ALA A 94 -1.53 -3.16 11.40
CA ALA A 94 -0.45 -3.08 12.38
C ALA A 94 -1.03 -3.08 13.81
N LYS A 95 -0.40 -3.85 14.69
CA LYS A 95 -0.79 -3.91 16.10
C LYS A 95 -0.39 -2.61 16.81
N PRO A 96 -1.12 -2.21 17.87
CA PRO A 96 -0.79 -0.96 18.58
C PRO A 96 0.67 -0.87 19.05
N GLU A 97 1.24 -1.98 19.50
CA GLU A 97 2.62 -2.02 19.99
C GLU A 97 3.69 -1.84 18.90
N GLU A 98 3.33 -2.04 17.62
CA GLU A 98 4.27 -1.86 16.51
C GLU A 98 3.99 -0.60 15.69
N ARG A 99 2.84 0.05 15.89
CA ARG A 99 2.37 1.16 15.06
C ARG A 99 3.34 2.34 15.00
N ASP A 100 3.85 2.79 16.15
CA ASP A 100 4.72 3.96 16.17
C ASP A 100 6.02 3.70 15.41
N ARG A 101 6.57 2.51 15.57
CA ARG A 101 7.79 2.11 14.86
C ARG A 101 7.54 2.04 13.35
N LEU A 102 6.44 1.45 12.93
CA LEU A 102 6.09 1.32 11.52
C LEU A 102 5.74 2.67 10.90
N TRP A 103 5.06 3.55 11.65
CA TRP A 103 4.76 4.91 11.20
C TRP A 103 6.05 5.69 10.93
N ALA A 104 7.01 5.65 11.85
CA ALA A 104 8.30 6.31 11.67
C ALA A 104 9.02 5.78 10.43
N LEU A 105 8.95 4.47 10.19
CA LEU A 105 9.55 3.85 9.02
C LEU A 105 8.87 4.32 7.73
N ALA A 106 7.54 4.41 7.72
CA ALA A 106 6.77 4.88 6.57
C ALA A 106 7.07 6.36 6.25
N VAL A 107 7.12 7.22 7.25
CA VAL A 107 7.42 8.65 7.09
C VAL A 107 8.85 8.85 6.56
N LYS A 108 9.77 8.02 6.99
CA LYS A 108 11.15 8.04 6.47
C LYS A 108 11.18 7.74 4.97
N GLY A 109 10.29 6.85 4.51
CA GLY A 109 10.16 6.55 3.08
C GLY A 109 9.38 7.60 2.31
N TYR A 110 8.42 8.26 2.95
CA TYR A 110 7.63 9.32 2.33
C TYR A 110 7.10 10.27 3.40
N HIS A 111 7.71 11.45 3.49
CA HIS A 111 7.40 12.45 4.53
C HIS A 111 5.97 13.01 4.45
N GLY A 112 5.32 12.94 3.30
CA GLY A 112 3.96 13.42 3.12
C GLY A 112 2.91 12.74 3.98
N TYR A 113 3.21 11.57 4.56
CA TYR A 113 2.26 10.86 5.42
C TYR A 113 1.91 11.68 6.68
N ASP A 114 2.84 12.44 7.24
CA ASP A 114 2.53 13.29 8.38
C ASP A 114 1.53 14.39 8.00
N ASP A 115 1.67 14.96 6.82
CA ASP A 115 0.71 15.95 6.31
C ASP A 115 -0.66 15.31 6.07
N TYR A 116 -0.67 14.09 5.56
CA TYR A 116 -1.92 13.34 5.34
C TYR A 116 -2.62 13.05 6.66
N ALA A 117 -1.87 12.70 7.70
CA ALA A 117 -2.44 12.48 9.03
C ALA A 117 -3.11 13.74 9.56
N ALA A 118 -2.46 14.90 9.41
CA ALA A 118 -3.02 16.17 9.83
C ALA A 118 -4.31 16.52 9.08
N ARG A 119 -4.39 16.19 7.79
CA ARG A 119 -5.54 16.49 6.95
C ARG A 119 -6.70 15.49 7.06
N SER A 120 -6.49 14.36 7.71
CA SER A 120 -7.50 13.29 7.80
C SER A 120 -8.61 13.56 8.81
N LYS A 121 -8.61 14.73 9.44
CA LYS A 121 -9.64 15.19 10.40
C LYS A 121 -9.85 14.21 11.56
N GLY A 122 -8.75 13.73 12.12
CA GLY A 122 -8.78 12.84 13.27
C GLY A 122 -8.97 11.36 12.94
N ARG A 123 -9.12 11.01 11.66
CA ARG A 123 -9.13 9.60 11.28
C ARG A 123 -7.76 8.98 11.56
N GLU A 124 -7.74 7.89 12.28
CA GLU A 124 -6.51 7.13 12.41
C GLU A 124 -6.22 6.41 11.09
N ILE A 125 -5.07 6.73 10.51
CA ILE A 125 -4.67 6.14 9.23
C ILE A 125 -4.11 4.74 9.47
N PRO A 126 -4.75 3.67 8.93
CA PRO A 126 -4.25 2.32 9.14
C PRO A 126 -2.90 2.10 8.48
N LEU A 127 -2.03 1.40 9.18
CA LEU A 127 -0.83 0.80 8.58
C LEU A 127 -1.14 -0.66 8.33
N VAL A 128 -0.95 -1.11 7.09
CA VAL A 128 -1.24 -2.48 6.70
C VAL A 128 0.06 -3.22 6.46
N VAL A 129 0.24 -4.32 7.17
CA VAL A 129 1.41 -5.19 7.04
C VAL A 129 1.06 -6.32 6.09
N LEU A 130 1.87 -6.48 5.05
CA LEU A 130 1.72 -7.53 4.05
C LEU A 130 2.80 -8.58 4.31
N GLU A 131 2.37 -9.69 4.91
CA GLU A 131 3.27 -10.77 5.30
C GLU A 131 3.38 -11.79 4.17
N PRO A 132 4.57 -12.09 3.65
CA PRO A 132 4.73 -13.15 2.64
C PRO A 132 4.22 -14.50 3.16
N ARG A 133 3.52 -15.26 2.31
CA ARG A 133 2.98 -16.58 2.67
C ARG A 133 3.52 -17.68 1.80
#